data_37e643cb7935376f8b9bea58c4db708f
#
_entry.id   37e643cb7935376f8b9bea58c4db708f
#
_cell.length_a   1.000
_cell.length_b   1.000
_cell.length_c   1.000
_cell.angle_alpha   90.00
_cell.angle_beta   90.00
_cell.angle_gamma   90.00
#
_symmetry.space_group_name_H-M   'P 1'
#
loop_
_entity.id
_entity.type
_entity.pdbx_description
1 polymer ?
#
loop_
_entity_poly.entity_id
_entity_poly.type
_entity_poly.pdbx_seq_one_letter_code
_entity_poly.pdbx_strand_id
1 'polypeptide(L)'
;MPVAALYDIHGNLPALEAVLEDVARAGADRVVVGGDVVPGPMPCETLVRLLELELPFQFIVGNGELAVLAEMNGRDSGAPARYRDSIRWNAAQLHPSEGELLAAWPTTLHMNMRGIGKVLFCHATPQNPNDVFTRVTPDDRLVSIIGETDADMVVCGHTHMQFNRMIGGLRVVNAGSVGMPFGDPGAYWLLLGPDSSIEQNTTWRWRRREFGRPIIPRLKNSPQITFCILHQRKRC
;
A
#
# COMPACT_ATOMS: atom_id res chain seq x y z
N MET A 1 9.62 1.66 18.66
CA MET A 1 8.24 1.62 18.14
C MET A 1 8.25 0.80 16.87
N PRO A 2 7.62 -0.38 16.86
CA PRO A 2 7.50 -1.20 15.65
C PRO A 2 6.57 -0.55 14.61
N VAL A 3 6.97 -0.59 13.34
CA VAL A 3 6.22 -0.02 12.22
C VAL A 3 5.83 -1.13 11.26
N ALA A 4 4.54 -1.29 10.98
CA ALA A 4 4.05 -2.16 9.92
C ALA A 4 4.00 -1.40 8.59
N ALA A 5 4.60 -1.95 7.53
CA ALA A 5 4.55 -1.38 6.20
C ALA A 5 3.73 -2.28 5.28
N LEU A 6 2.62 -1.73 4.75
CA LEU A 6 1.64 -2.38 3.91
C LEU A 6 1.69 -1.75 2.53
N TYR A 7 1.93 -2.54 1.49
CA TYR A 7 2.08 -2.08 0.11
C TYR A 7 1.14 -2.85 -0.81
N ASP A 8 0.75 -2.23 -1.92
CA ASP A 8 0.09 -2.90 -3.03
C ASP A 8 -1.16 -3.67 -2.57
N ILE A 9 -2.08 -2.96 -1.89
CA ILE A 9 -3.31 -3.55 -1.31
C ILE A 9 -4.34 -3.85 -2.40
N HIS A 10 -4.37 -3.05 -3.45
CA HIS A 10 -5.19 -3.26 -4.64
C HIS A 10 -6.66 -3.59 -4.35
N GLY A 11 -7.30 -2.82 -3.47
CA GLY A 11 -8.72 -2.99 -3.15
C GLY A 11 -9.08 -4.38 -2.65
N ASN A 12 -8.11 -5.15 -2.13
CA ASN A 12 -8.33 -6.49 -1.59
C ASN A 12 -8.63 -6.41 -0.09
N LEU A 13 -9.86 -5.99 0.24
CA LEU A 13 -10.29 -5.84 1.63
C LEU A 13 -10.12 -7.12 2.46
N PRO A 14 -10.47 -8.33 1.98
CA PRO A 14 -10.27 -9.55 2.75
C PRO A 14 -8.79 -9.82 3.11
N ALA A 15 -7.87 -9.54 2.21
CA ALA A 15 -6.44 -9.67 2.47
C ALA A 15 -5.96 -8.61 3.47
N LEU A 16 -6.43 -7.36 3.32
CA LEU A 16 -6.13 -6.28 4.27
C LEU A 16 -6.61 -6.62 5.68
N GLU A 17 -7.83 -7.12 5.87
CA GLU A 17 -8.35 -7.50 7.19
C GLU A 17 -7.50 -8.59 7.85
N ALA A 18 -7.10 -9.60 7.08
CA ALA A 18 -6.23 -10.66 7.60
C ALA A 18 -4.85 -10.11 8.03
N VAL A 19 -4.29 -9.19 7.24
CA VAL A 19 -3.02 -8.53 7.59
C VAL A 19 -3.17 -7.64 8.81
N LEU A 20 -4.23 -6.86 8.92
CA LEU A 20 -4.47 -5.99 10.09
C LEU A 20 -4.61 -6.80 11.40
N GLU A 21 -5.21 -8.00 11.35
CA GLU A 21 -5.21 -8.92 12.50
C GLU A 21 -3.78 -9.37 12.87
N ASP A 22 -2.92 -9.63 11.89
CA ASP A 22 -1.52 -10.00 12.14
C ASP A 22 -0.68 -8.83 12.64
N VAL A 23 -0.87 -7.64 12.08
CA VAL A 23 -0.24 -6.37 12.54
C VAL A 23 -0.55 -6.10 14.00
N ALA A 24 -1.82 -6.28 14.41
CA ALA A 24 -2.22 -6.12 15.82
C ALA A 24 -1.55 -7.16 16.72
N ARG A 25 -1.45 -8.42 16.28
CA ARG A 25 -0.76 -9.49 17.02
C ARG A 25 0.74 -9.27 17.14
N ALA A 26 1.34 -8.69 16.11
CA ALA A 26 2.77 -8.34 16.11
C ALA A 26 3.10 -7.12 16.98
N GLY A 27 2.10 -6.42 17.50
CA GLY A 27 2.27 -5.26 18.37
C GLY A 27 2.87 -4.05 17.65
N ALA A 28 2.50 -3.82 16.40
CA ALA A 28 2.90 -2.62 15.69
C ALA A 28 2.26 -1.37 16.31
N ASP A 29 3.05 -0.32 16.48
CA ASP A 29 2.62 0.97 17.06
C ASP A 29 2.15 1.95 15.95
N ARG A 30 2.47 1.67 14.70
CA ARG A 30 2.19 2.54 13.55
C ARG A 30 2.08 1.72 12.26
N VAL A 31 1.31 2.23 11.32
CA VAL A 31 1.18 1.69 9.96
C VAL A 31 1.68 2.69 8.93
N VAL A 32 2.49 2.25 7.98
CA VAL A 32 2.81 2.97 6.75
C VAL A 32 2.14 2.22 5.58
N VAL A 33 1.30 2.94 4.84
CA VAL A 33 0.66 2.42 3.62
C VAL A 33 1.43 2.94 2.43
N GLY A 34 2.10 2.04 1.74
CA GLY A 34 3.13 2.34 0.75
C GLY A 34 2.63 2.50 -0.69
N GLY A 35 1.38 2.92 -0.86
CA GLY A 35 0.77 3.13 -2.18
C GLY A 35 0.08 1.89 -2.74
N ASP A 36 -0.58 2.08 -3.86
CA ASP A 36 -1.41 1.10 -4.56
C ASP A 36 -2.47 0.46 -3.65
N VAL A 37 -3.19 1.33 -2.90
CA VAL A 37 -4.45 0.96 -2.24
C VAL A 37 -5.50 0.69 -3.31
N VAL A 38 -5.50 1.51 -4.36
CA VAL A 38 -6.29 1.39 -5.59
C VAL A 38 -5.35 1.36 -6.80
N PRO A 39 -5.76 0.80 -7.97
CA PRO A 39 -7.05 0.17 -8.28
C PRO A 39 -7.19 -1.24 -7.72
N GLY A 40 -8.45 -1.66 -7.51
CA GLY A 40 -8.78 -3.01 -7.09
C GLY A 40 -10.29 -3.27 -7.01
N PRO A 41 -10.73 -4.48 -6.59
CA PRO A 41 -12.13 -4.87 -6.65
C PRO A 41 -13.02 -4.19 -5.60
N MET A 42 -12.47 -3.72 -4.48
CA MET A 42 -13.21 -3.08 -3.37
C MET A 42 -12.53 -1.77 -2.96
N PRO A 43 -12.45 -0.75 -3.87
CA PRO A 43 -11.62 0.43 -3.64
C PRO A 43 -12.13 1.28 -2.47
N CYS A 44 -13.42 1.57 -2.43
CA CYS A 44 -14.02 2.42 -1.39
C CYS A 44 -13.94 1.76 -0.01
N GLU A 45 -14.34 0.49 0.08
CA GLU A 45 -14.34 -0.25 1.35
C GLU A 45 -12.93 -0.40 1.92
N THR A 46 -11.95 -0.62 1.05
CA THR A 46 -10.54 -0.73 1.43
C THR A 46 -10.01 0.60 1.94
N LEU A 47 -10.32 1.71 1.25
CA LEU A 47 -9.92 3.05 1.66
C LEU A 47 -10.57 3.44 3.01
N VAL A 48 -11.88 3.23 3.15
CA VAL A 48 -12.61 3.48 4.40
C VAL A 48 -11.99 2.69 5.54
N ARG A 49 -11.70 1.40 5.32
CA ARG A 49 -11.11 0.55 6.36
C ARG A 49 -9.74 1.03 6.84
N LEU A 50 -8.91 1.56 5.94
CA LEU A 50 -7.63 2.15 6.30
C LEU A 50 -7.77 3.46 7.07
N LEU A 51 -8.76 4.29 6.71
CA LEU A 51 -9.03 5.56 7.40
C LEU A 51 -9.64 5.36 8.79
N GLU A 52 -10.22 4.20 9.07
CA GLU A 52 -10.78 3.82 10.37
C GLU A 52 -9.75 3.15 11.31
N LEU A 53 -8.48 3.06 10.92
CA LEU A 53 -7.45 2.49 11.80
C LEU A 53 -7.31 3.33 13.08
N GLU A 54 -7.29 2.66 14.22
CA GLU A 54 -7.04 3.31 15.52
C GLU A 54 -5.55 3.59 15.73
N LEU A 55 -4.66 2.85 15.05
CA LEU A 55 -3.22 3.09 15.07
C LEU A 55 -2.86 4.33 14.25
N PRO A 56 -1.83 5.09 14.64
CA PRO A 56 -1.27 6.14 13.79
C PRO A 56 -0.86 5.58 12.43
N PHE A 57 -1.30 6.20 11.36
CA PHE A 57 -0.98 5.77 10.01
C PHE A 57 -0.50 6.94 9.13
N GLN A 58 0.27 6.59 8.10
CA GLN A 58 0.73 7.52 7.07
C GLN A 58 0.65 6.82 5.72
N PHE A 59 0.29 7.59 4.69
CA PHE A 59 0.21 7.11 3.31
C PHE A 59 1.31 7.71 2.47
N ILE A 60 1.71 6.98 1.43
CA ILE A 60 2.38 7.51 0.24
C ILE A 60 1.58 7.11 -0.99
N VAL A 61 1.70 7.90 -2.06
CA VAL A 61 1.00 7.63 -3.31
C VAL A 61 1.79 6.61 -4.14
N GLY A 62 1.07 5.63 -4.72
CA GLY A 62 1.60 4.70 -5.71
C GLY A 62 1.23 5.08 -7.15
N ASN A 63 1.72 4.33 -8.11
CA ASN A 63 1.37 4.53 -9.52
C ASN A 63 -0.10 4.18 -9.80
N GLY A 64 -0.71 3.30 -9.04
CA GLY A 64 -2.12 2.97 -9.13
C GLY A 64 -3.02 4.16 -8.80
N GLU A 65 -2.78 4.83 -7.66
CA GLU A 65 -3.50 6.07 -7.32
C GLU A 65 -3.31 7.14 -8.40
N LEU A 66 -2.08 7.34 -8.89
CA LEU A 66 -1.82 8.35 -9.94
C LEU A 66 -2.59 8.06 -11.22
N ALA A 67 -2.70 6.78 -11.62
CA ALA A 67 -3.47 6.37 -12.78
C ALA A 67 -4.98 6.59 -12.58
N VAL A 68 -5.52 6.26 -11.41
CA VAL A 68 -6.93 6.49 -11.05
C VAL A 68 -7.24 7.98 -11.02
N LEU A 69 -6.38 8.80 -10.41
CA LEU A 69 -6.51 10.26 -10.36
C LEU A 69 -6.46 10.90 -11.76
N ALA A 70 -5.63 10.38 -12.67
CA ALA A 70 -5.59 10.85 -14.05
C ALA A 70 -6.96 10.64 -14.73
N GLU A 71 -7.54 9.44 -14.63
CA GLU A 71 -8.88 9.15 -15.18
C GLU A 71 -9.99 9.99 -14.51
N MET A 72 -9.96 10.18 -13.19
CA MET A 72 -10.92 11.05 -12.48
C MET A 72 -10.89 12.50 -13.01
N ASN A 73 -9.72 12.95 -13.47
CA ASN A 73 -9.51 14.29 -14.04
C ASN A 73 -9.62 14.33 -15.58
N GLY A 74 -10.12 13.27 -16.21
CA GLY A 74 -10.30 13.20 -17.67
C GLY A 74 -8.98 13.17 -18.45
N ARG A 75 -7.88 12.74 -17.81
CA ARG A 75 -6.55 12.62 -18.45
C ARG A 75 -6.24 11.16 -18.74
N ASP A 76 -5.41 10.90 -19.76
CA ASP A 76 -4.89 9.54 -19.98
C ASP A 76 -4.03 9.10 -18.79
N SER A 77 -4.37 7.94 -18.22
CA SER A 77 -3.63 7.34 -17.11
C SER A 77 -2.22 6.88 -17.49
N GLY A 78 -1.91 6.76 -18.80
CA GLY A 78 -0.66 6.18 -19.30
C GLY A 78 -0.53 4.67 -19.05
N ALA A 79 -1.53 4.04 -18.44
CA ALA A 79 -1.48 2.63 -18.10
C ALA A 79 -1.58 1.72 -19.33
N PRO A 80 -0.94 0.53 -19.31
CA PRO A 80 -1.09 -0.49 -20.33
C PRO A 80 -2.55 -0.79 -20.63
N ALA A 81 -2.90 -1.02 -21.90
CA ALA A 81 -4.28 -1.18 -22.37
C ALA A 81 -5.08 -2.21 -21.53
N ARG A 82 -4.45 -3.31 -21.12
CA ARG A 82 -5.09 -4.36 -20.30
C ARG A 82 -5.59 -3.92 -18.92
N TYR A 83 -5.11 -2.78 -18.39
CA TYR A 83 -5.50 -2.26 -17.08
C TYR A 83 -6.45 -1.06 -17.16
N ARG A 84 -6.62 -0.44 -18.33
CA ARG A 84 -7.39 0.81 -18.49
C ARG A 84 -8.83 0.69 -18.03
N ASP A 85 -9.50 -0.41 -18.37
CA ASP A 85 -10.90 -0.60 -17.97
C ASP A 85 -11.05 -0.74 -16.44
N SER A 86 -10.12 -1.44 -15.78
CA SER A 86 -10.08 -1.52 -14.33
C SER A 86 -9.83 -0.15 -13.68
N ILE A 87 -8.91 0.63 -14.22
CA ILE A 87 -8.59 1.98 -13.72
C ILE A 87 -9.81 2.91 -13.88
N ARG A 88 -10.46 2.91 -15.05
CA ARG A 88 -11.69 3.69 -15.30
C ARG A 88 -12.82 3.29 -14.37
N TRP A 89 -12.99 1.98 -14.17
CA TRP A 89 -14.00 1.49 -13.25
C TRP A 89 -13.72 1.98 -11.82
N ASN A 90 -12.48 1.89 -11.33
CA ASN A 90 -12.09 2.40 -10.01
C ASN A 90 -12.31 3.92 -9.89
N ALA A 91 -11.90 4.69 -10.89
CA ALA A 91 -12.14 6.13 -10.94
C ALA A 91 -13.63 6.49 -10.84
N ALA A 92 -14.50 5.67 -11.45
CA ALA A 92 -15.96 5.85 -11.38
C ALA A 92 -16.57 5.42 -10.04
N GLN A 93 -15.89 4.61 -9.21
CA GLN A 93 -16.34 4.23 -7.87
C GLN A 93 -16.05 5.32 -6.83
N LEU A 94 -14.94 6.03 -6.98
CA LEU A 94 -14.47 7.02 -6.01
C LEU A 94 -15.25 8.33 -6.11
N HIS A 95 -15.52 8.93 -4.96
CA HIS A 95 -16.07 10.27 -4.88
C HIS A 95 -14.96 11.32 -5.09
N PRO A 96 -15.27 12.53 -5.60
CA PRO A 96 -14.26 13.59 -5.76
C PRO A 96 -13.46 13.91 -4.50
N SER A 97 -14.06 13.88 -3.31
CA SER A 97 -13.34 14.07 -2.04
C SER A 97 -12.34 12.96 -1.72
N GLU A 98 -12.58 11.72 -2.18
CA GLU A 98 -11.61 10.63 -2.06
C GLU A 98 -10.46 10.84 -3.04
N GLY A 99 -10.75 11.35 -4.24
CA GLY A 99 -9.71 11.80 -5.18
C GLY A 99 -8.83 12.91 -4.60
N GLU A 100 -9.41 13.91 -3.94
CA GLU A 100 -8.66 14.96 -3.24
C GLU A 100 -7.78 14.40 -2.13
N LEU A 101 -8.29 13.42 -1.36
CA LEU A 101 -7.53 12.72 -0.33
C LEU A 101 -6.34 11.97 -0.91
N LEU A 102 -6.54 11.19 -1.97
CA LEU A 102 -5.46 10.45 -2.64
C LEU A 102 -4.40 11.40 -3.24
N ALA A 103 -4.84 12.52 -3.81
CA ALA A 103 -3.95 13.53 -4.38
C ALA A 103 -3.08 14.26 -3.33
N ALA A 104 -3.51 14.27 -2.08
CA ALA A 104 -2.77 14.86 -0.97
C ALA A 104 -1.68 13.95 -0.39
N TRP A 105 -1.63 12.69 -0.77
CA TRP A 105 -0.60 11.77 -0.29
C TRP A 105 0.77 12.12 -0.87
N PRO A 106 1.82 12.18 -0.05
CA PRO A 106 3.18 12.43 -0.52
C PRO A 106 3.71 11.24 -1.34
N THR A 107 4.72 11.50 -2.17
CA THR A 107 5.41 10.45 -2.94
C THR A 107 6.40 9.65 -2.10
N THR A 108 6.92 10.26 -1.04
CA THR A 108 7.90 9.66 -0.12
C THR A 108 7.61 10.04 1.31
N LEU A 109 8.08 9.21 2.24
CA LEU A 109 8.01 9.46 3.68
C LEU A 109 9.35 9.13 4.31
N HIS A 110 9.86 10.02 5.17
CA HIS A 110 11.09 9.80 5.95
C HIS A 110 10.76 9.56 7.41
N MET A 111 11.43 8.58 8.01
CA MET A 111 11.26 8.25 9.41
C MET A 111 12.61 7.87 10.05
N ASN A 112 12.93 8.48 11.21
CA ASN A 112 14.06 8.02 12.00
C ASN A 112 13.63 6.89 12.93
N MET A 113 14.22 5.72 12.76
CA MET A 113 13.90 4.52 13.54
C MET A 113 15.09 4.11 14.39
N ARG A 114 14.85 3.94 15.70
CA ARG A 114 15.90 3.50 16.62
C ARG A 114 16.46 2.14 16.19
N GLY A 115 17.77 2.04 16.09
CA GLY A 115 18.48 0.82 15.70
C GLY A 115 18.58 0.60 14.18
N ILE A 116 17.73 1.26 13.37
CA ILE A 116 17.76 1.16 11.90
C ILE A 116 18.42 2.40 11.29
N GLY A 117 18.16 3.59 11.85
CA GLY A 117 18.58 4.85 11.27
C GLY A 117 17.50 5.56 10.49
N LYS A 118 17.88 6.26 9.43
CA LYS A 118 16.95 6.97 8.54
C LYS A 118 16.32 6.00 7.54
N VAL A 119 15.00 5.83 7.64
CA VAL A 119 14.21 5.00 6.70
C VAL A 119 13.44 5.90 5.75
N LEU A 120 13.60 5.65 4.46
CA LEU A 120 12.85 6.27 3.39
C LEU A 120 11.83 5.27 2.84
N PHE A 121 10.54 5.63 2.88
CA PHE A 121 9.46 4.87 2.24
C PHE A 121 9.13 5.55 0.92
N CYS A 122 9.04 4.75 -0.15
CA CYS A 122 8.61 5.16 -1.48
C CYS A 122 7.81 4.02 -2.12
N HIS A 123 7.01 4.30 -3.17
CA HIS A 123 6.26 3.20 -3.78
C HIS A 123 7.18 2.24 -4.56
N ALA A 124 7.94 2.73 -5.52
CA ALA A 124 8.98 1.98 -6.24
C ALA A 124 10.37 2.55 -5.94
N THR A 125 10.73 3.69 -6.53
CA THR A 125 11.94 4.44 -6.20
C THR A 125 11.59 5.82 -5.63
N PRO A 126 12.53 6.51 -4.99
CA PRO A 126 12.28 7.87 -4.48
C PRO A 126 11.91 8.87 -5.59
N GLN A 127 12.36 8.64 -6.82
CA GLN A 127 12.16 9.53 -7.95
C GLN A 127 10.96 9.17 -8.82
N ASN A 128 10.59 7.88 -8.89
CA ASN A 128 9.57 7.43 -9.83
C ASN A 128 8.80 6.22 -9.31
N PRO A 129 7.48 6.33 -9.12
CA PRO A 129 6.63 5.24 -8.63
C PRO A 129 6.40 4.11 -9.65
N ASN A 130 6.91 4.24 -10.88
CA ASN A 130 6.78 3.24 -11.93
C ASN A 130 8.06 2.44 -12.20
N ASP A 131 9.15 2.70 -11.50
CA ASP A 131 10.41 2.00 -11.73
C ASP A 131 10.32 0.53 -11.33
N VAL A 132 10.76 -0.34 -12.24
CA VAL A 132 10.69 -1.80 -12.03
C VAL A 132 12.07 -2.35 -11.71
N PHE A 133 12.20 -2.93 -10.53
CA PHE A 133 13.37 -3.70 -10.12
C PHE A 133 12.99 -4.84 -9.16
N THR A 134 13.85 -5.83 -9.07
CA THR A 134 13.59 -7.05 -8.29
C THR A 134 14.84 -7.47 -7.53
N ARG A 135 14.74 -8.57 -6.78
CA ARG A 135 15.89 -9.17 -6.06
C ARG A 135 17.08 -9.53 -6.95
N VAL A 136 16.87 -9.72 -8.26
CA VAL A 136 17.90 -10.12 -9.23
C VAL A 136 18.39 -8.96 -10.10
N THR A 137 17.85 -7.76 -9.92
CA THR A 137 18.35 -6.57 -10.63
C THR A 137 19.79 -6.28 -10.20
N PRO A 138 20.72 -6.08 -11.16
CA PRO A 138 22.12 -5.78 -10.85
C PRO A 138 22.29 -4.54 -9.95
N ASP A 139 23.29 -4.55 -9.08
CA ASP A 139 23.51 -3.48 -8.08
C ASP A 139 23.78 -2.12 -8.71
N ASP A 140 24.57 -2.07 -9.77
CA ASP A 140 24.88 -0.85 -10.52
C ASP A 140 23.62 -0.19 -11.09
N ARG A 141 22.70 -0.99 -11.62
CA ARG A 141 21.40 -0.50 -12.08
C ARG A 141 20.55 -0.01 -10.90
N LEU A 142 20.54 -0.72 -9.78
CA LEU A 142 19.78 -0.31 -8.58
C LEU A 142 20.30 1.01 -8.01
N VAL A 143 21.61 1.17 -7.89
CA VAL A 143 22.23 2.44 -7.47
C VAL A 143 21.80 3.57 -8.40
N SER A 144 21.78 3.33 -9.71
CA SER A 144 21.38 4.33 -10.71
C SER A 144 19.90 4.77 -10.56
N ILE A 145 18.96 3.84 -10.33
CA ILE A 145 17.53 4.17 -10.28
C ILE A 145 17.04 4.63 -8.90
N ILE A 146 17.68 4.16 -7.81
CA ILE A 146 17.37 4.66 -6.47
C ILE A 146 17.96 6.07 -6.30
N GLY A 147 19.11 6.35 -6.97
CA GLY A 147 19.78 7.63 -6.89
C GLY A 147 20.43 7.90 -5.53
N GLU A 148 20.88 9.14 -5.36
CA GLU A 148 21.46 9.58 -4.10
C GLU A 148 20.37 9.75 -3.04
N THR A 149 20.58 9.15 -1.87
CA THR A 149 19.73 9.30 -0.69
C THR A 149 20.58 9.34 0.56
N ASP A 150 20.16 10.09 1.56
CA ASP A 150 20.76 10.12 2.88
C ASP A 150 20.14 9.09 3.84
N ALA A 151 19.33 8.18 3.32
CA ALA A 151 18.70 7.11 4.09
C ALA A 151 19.66 5.92 4.31
N ASP A 152 19.55 5.29 5.47
CA ASP A 152 20.20 4.02 5.78
C ASP A 152 19.42 2.83 5.19
N MET A 153 18.11 3.02 4.98
CA MET A 153 17.19 2.02 4.42
C MET A 153 16.16 2.66 3.51
N VAL A 154 15.87 1.99 2.39
CA VAL A 154 14.72 2.25 1.52
C VAL A 154 13.72 1.09 1.64
N VAL A 155 12.47 1.40 1.92
CA VAL A 155 11.34 0.45 1.91
C VAL A 155 10.45 0.77 0.73
N CYS A 156 10.14 -0.24 -0.07
CA CYS A 156 9.34 -0.11 -1.30
C CYS A 156 8.37 -1.28 -1.50
N GLY A 157 7.58 -1.22 -2.58
CA GLY A 157 6.65 -2.25 -3.04
C GLY A 157 6.69 -2.41 -4.56
N HIS A 158 5.55 -2.13 -5.24
CA HIS A 158 5.35 -2.03 -6.68
C HIS A 158 5.56 -3.33 -7.48
N THR A 159 6.63 -4.07 -7.24
CA THR A 159 6.89 -5.33 -7.93
C THR A 159 6.25 -6.55 -7.27
N HIS A 160 5.54 -6.37 -6.16
CA HIS A 160 4.74 -7.36 -5.44
C HIS A 160 5.52 -8.60 -4.95
N MET A 161 6.86 -8.51 -4.90
CA MET A 161 7.74 -9.62 -4.52
C MET A 161 8.66 -9.18 -3.39
N GLN A 162 8.57 -9.84 -2.24
CA GLN A 162 9.44 -9.52 -1.12
C GLN A 162 10.90 -9.81 -1.42
N PHE A 163 11.75 -8.89 -1.03
CA PHE A 163 13.20 -9.10 -0.92
C PHE A 163 13.81 -8.12 0.09
N ASN A 164 15.01 -8.45 0.54
CA ASN A 164 15.82 -7.65 1.45
C ASN A 164 17.27 -7.82 1.04
N ARG A 165 17.94 -6.75 0.63
CA ARG A 165 19.33 -6.79 0.16
C ARG A 165 20.08 -5.52 0.50
N MET A 166 21.42 -5.65 0.60
CA MET A 166 22.35 -4.51 0.74
C MET A 166 22.89 -4.12 -0.63
N ILE A 167 22.96 -2.83 -0.90
CA ILE A 167 23.46 -2.26 -2.15
C ILE A 167 24.35 -1.08 -1.78
N GLY A 168 25.67 -1.26 -1.87
CA GLY A 168 26.63 -0.18 -1.59
C GLY A 168 26.47 0.48 -0.20
N GLY A 169 26.06 -0.27 0.82
CA GLY A 169 25.81 0.28 2.16
C GLY A 169 24.36 0.70 2.43
N LEU A 170 23.53 0.89 1.41
CA LEU A 170 22.09 1.14 1.52
C LEU A 170 21.33 -0.19 1.64
N ARG A 171 20.45 -0.31 2.60
CA ARG A 171 19.52 -1.43 2.71
C ARG A 171 18.27 -1.16 1.89
N VAL A 172 17.92 -2.06 0.96
CA VAL A 172 16.71 -1.97 0.16
C VAL A 172 15.80 -3.15 0.47
N VAL A 173 14.57 -2.85 0.91
CA VAL A 173 13.59 -3.85 1.33
C VAL A 173 12.30 -3.64 0.56
N ASN A 174 11.85 -4.67 -0.16
CA ASN A 174 10.52 -4.68 -0.76
C ASN A 174 9.56 -5.40 0.19
N ALA A 175 8.46 -4.74 0.55
CA ALA A 175 7.48 -5.28 1.50
C ALA A 175 6.60 -6.39 0.89
N GLY A 176 6.64 -6.58 -0.42
CA GLY A 176 5.72 -7.44 -1.14
C GLY A 176 4.37 -6.76 -1.37
N SER A 177 3.33 -7.53 -1.55
CA SER A 177 1.97 -7.03 -1.78
C SER A 177 0.97 -7.69 -0.83
N VAL A 178 0.12 -6.86 -0.22
CA VAL A 178 -1.01 -7.34 0.59
C VAL A 178 -2.07 -7.97 -0.29
N GLY A 179 -2.42 -7.33 -1.40
CA GLY A 179 -3.61 -7.68 -2.18
C GLY A 179 -3.37 -8.50 -3.44
N MET A 180 -2.17 -8.39 -4.03
CA MET A 180 -1.87 -9.00 -5.34
C MET A 180 -0.42 -9.52 -5.41
N PRO A 181 0.00 -10.45 -4.55
CA PRO A 181 1.37 -10.95 -4.52
C PRO A 181 1.74 -11.72 -5.79
N PHE A 182 3.00 -11.57 -6.22
CA PHE A 182 3.61 -12.38 -7.26
C PHE A 182 4.54 -13.41 -6.62
N GLY A 183 4.17 -14.68 -6.67
CA GLY A 183 4.87 -15.78 -6.04
C GLY A 183 3.91 -16.71 -5.32
N ASP A 184 4.30 -17.17 -4.13
CA ASP A 184 3.44 -18.04 -3.33
C ASP A 184 2.18 -17.31 -2.87
N PRO A 185 1.02 -18.01 -2.77
CA PRO A 185 -0.20 -17.42 -2.26
C PRO A 185 -0.05 -16.89 -0.83
N GLY A 186 -0.59 -15.70 -0.56
CA GLY A 186 -0.55 -15.08 0.76
C GLY A 186 -0.75 -13.56 0.67
N ALA A 187 -0.77 -12.89 1.79
CA ALA A 187 -0.73 -11.43 1.87
C ALA A 187 0.57 -11.02 2.55
N TYR A 188 1.40 -10.28 1.85
CA TYR A 188 2.76 -9.96 2.28
C TYR A 188 2.83 -8.57 2.87
N TRP A 189 3.55 -8.42 3.97
CA TRP A 189 3.78 -7.16 4.64
C TRP A 189 5.10 -7.17 5.41
N LEU A 190 5.54 -6.03 5.90
CA LEU A 190 6.84 -5.85 6.54
C LEU A 190 6.64 -5.28 7.95
N LEU A 191 7.33 -5.86 8.95
CA LEU A 191 7.47 -5.29 10.27
C LEU A 191 8.90 -4.80 10.49
N LEU A 192 9.03 -3.52 10.80
CA LEU A 192 10.28 -2.89 11.20
C LEU A 192 10.29 -2.71 12.71
N GLY A 193 11.18 -3.40 13.39
CA GLY A 193 11.31 -3.36 14.85
C GLY A 193 12.40 -2.38 15.33
N PRO A 194 12.39 -2.04 16.66
CA PRO A 194 13.29 -1.04 17.22
C PRO A 194 14.76 -1.48 17.33
N ASP A 195 15.04 -2.77 17.22
CA ASP A 195 16.39 -3.34 17.39
C ASP A 195 16.98 -3.82 16.07
N SER A 196 16.77 -3.07 14.99
CA SER A 196 17.16 -3.41 13.61
C SER A 196 16.48 -4.68 13.08
N SER A 197 15.45 -5.17 13.76
CA SER A 197 14.68 -6.32 13.29
C SER A 197 13.84 -5.91 12.08
N ILE A 198 13.93 -6.72 11.02
CA ILE A 198 13.16 -6.56 9.80
C ILE A 198 12.54 -7.91 9.52
N GLU A 199 11.24 -8.01 9.74
CA GLU A 199 10.49 -9.23 9.54
C GLU A 199 9.62 -9.11 8.29
N GLN A 200 9.91 -9.95 7.31
CA GLN A 200 9.07 -10.13 6.13
C GLN A 200 7.98 -11.15 6.47
N ASN A 201 6.78 -10.67 6.60
CA ASN A 201 5.64 -11.47 7.06
C ASN A 201 4.76 -11.89 5.90
N THR A 202 4.14 -13.08 6.05
CA THR A 202 3.15 -13.61 5.12
C THR A 202 1.95 -14.09 5.89
N THR A 203 0.79 -13.53 5.57
CA THR A 203 -0.47 -13.95 6.17
C THR A 203 -1.11 -15.02 5.30
N TRP A 204 -1.22 -16.26 5.81
CA TRP A 204 -1.74 -17.43 5.08
C TRP A 204 -3.23 -17.70 5.30
N ARG A 205 -3.91 -16.95 6.18
CA ARG A 205 -5.26 -17.28 6.62
C ARG A 205 -6.34 -16.80 5.66
N TRP A 206 -6.46 -17.41 4.51
CA TRP A 206 -7.75 -17.56 3.85
C TRP A 206 -8.58 -18.58 4.65
N ARG A 207 -9.00 -18.25 5.86
CA ARG A 207 -10.13 -18.98 6.41
C ARG A 207 -11.30 -18.67 5.49
N ARG A 208 -11.87 -19.72 4.84
CA ARG A 208 -13.27 -19.73 4.45
C ARG A 208 -14.09 -19.42 5.72
N ARG A 209 -14.19 -18.17 6.11
CA ARG A 209 -15.34 -17.71 6.85
C ARG A 209 -16.45 -17.74 5.79
N GLU A 210 -17.40 -18.65 6.03
CA GLU A 210 -18.68 -18.68 5.35
C GLU A 210 -19.09 -17.24 5.08
N PHE A 211 -19.45 -16.91 3.84
CA PHE A 211 -20.04 -15.63 3.45
C PHE A 211 -21.40 -15.49 4.14
N GLY A 212 -21.39 -15.34 5.45
CA GLY A 212 -22.51 -15.06 6.30
C GLY A 212 -22.48 -13.58 6.67
N ARG A 213 -23.22 -12.79 5.90
CA ARG A 213 -23.58 -11.37 6.06
C ARG A 213 -22.38 -10.41 6.18
N PRO A 214 -22.32 -9.35 5.37
CA PRO A 214 -21.36 -8.27 5.59
C PRO A 214 -21.58 -7.74 7.01
N ILE A 215 -20.55 -7.84 7.86
CA ILE A 215 -20.50 -7.07 9.11
C ILE A 215 -20.25 -5.66 8.65
N ILE A 216 -21.33 -4.90 8.49
CA ILE A 216 -21.25 -3.44 8.36
C ILE A 216 -20.89 -2.97 9.77
N PRO A 217 -19.64 -2.46 10.02
CA PRO A 217 -19.33 -1.85 11.29
C PRO A 217 -20.32 -0.71 11.53
N ARG A 218 -20.78 -0.54 12.77
CA ARG A 218 -21.54 0.68 13.12
C ARG A 218 -20.60 1.86 12.95
N LEU A 219 -20.78 2.56 11.84
CA LEU A 219 -20.02 3.76 11.49
C LEU A 219 -20.17 4.80 12.59
N LYS A 220 -19.08 5.20 13.22
CA LYS A 220 -19.01 6.45 13.95
C LYS A 220 -19.20 7.58 12.90
N ASN A 221 -20.13 8.49 13.17
CA ASN A 221 -20.55 9.56 12.27
C ASN A 221 -19.36 10.44 11.80
N SER A 222 -18.71 10.06 10.72
CA SER A 222 -17.84 10.93 9.95
C SER A 222 -18.54 11.25 8.63
N PRO A 223 -18.70 12.53 8.24
CA PRO A 223 -19.40 12.92 7.01
C PRO A 223 -18.80 12.30 5.74
N GLN A 224 -17.51 12.00 5.73
CA GLN A 224 -16.78 11.41 4.59
C GLN A 224 -17.12 9.93 4.39
N ILE A 225 -17.31 9.19 5.48
CA ILE A 225 -17.63 7.75 5.46
C ILE A 225 -19.06 7.51 4.96
N THR A 226 -19.98 8.40 5.31
CA THR A 226 -21.41 8.29 4.93
C THR A 226 -21.60 8.36 3.41
N PHE A 227 -20.71 9.06 2.69
CA PHE A 227 -20.88 9.30 1.26
C PHE A 227 -20.55 8.06 0.40
N CYS A 228 -19.51 7.32 0.72
CA CYS A 228 -19.12 6.09 -0.01
C CYS A 228 -20.23 5.02 0.07
N ILE A 229 -20.83 4.84 1.24
CA ILE A 229 -21.91 3.83 1.46
C ILE A 229 -23.23 4.25 0.79
N LEU A 230 -23.56 5.53 0.77
CA LEU A 230 -24.80 6.01 0.14
C LEU A 230 -24.76 5.92 -1.39
N HIS A 231 -23.59 6.00 -2.00
CA HIS A 231 -23.44 5.92 -3.46
C HIS A 231 -23.60 4.49 -3.98
N GLN A 232 -23.17 3.48 -3.22
CA GLN A 232 -23.38 2.06 -3.58
C GLN A 232 -24.85 1.65 -3.50
N ARG A 233 -25.61 2.18 -2.55
CA ARG A 233 -27.06 1.85 -2.43
C ARG A 233 -27.94 2.41 -3.56
N LYS A 234 -27.44 3.34 -4.37
CA LYS A 234 -28.16 3.93 -5.51
C LYS A 234 -27.85 3.26 -6.85
N ARG A 235 -26.92 2.30 -6.89
CA ARG A 235 -26.50 1.60 -8.13
C ARG A 235 -26.81 0.09 -8.13
N CYS A 236 -27.49 -0.44 -7.09
CA CYS A 236 -28.06 -1.80 -7.06
C CYS A 236 -29.54 -1.78 -7.38
#